data_a29d0a1addb2c6e5fc87473bb2962db3
#
_entry.id   a29d0a1addb2c6e5fc87473bb2962db3
#
_cell.length_a   1.000
_cell.length_b   1.000
_cell.length_c   1.000
_cell.angle_alpha   90.00
_cell.angle_beta   90.00
_cell.angle_gamma   90.00
#
_symmetry.space_group_name_H-M   'P 1'
#
loop_
_entity.id
_entity.type
_entity.pdbx_description
1 polymer ?
#
loop_
_entity_poly.entity_id
_entity_poly.type
_entity_poly.pdbx_seq_one_letter_code
_entity_poly.pdbx_strand_id
1 'polypeptide(L)'
;SQLPFTLMDEAGRDHVRRGMDLAYFDRDEIILEMGQAGESVFLIHKGEVAELDPTLPAASARIGHYTAGDLFGAISILNGKSRYRFQAEQECLCYVMPKALFTQLCRHYPPFEQFFKQSLSHKARLLTEKRAEGGVTMAGFMLAKVNECMREPLLIDASKSIHDAVRQLHDSHADSLLVATAGSLGMVTKTDLLNGLVLGNCTQATPVEALANVSLVTVAPEQYLFEALILMTRHKVARVVVMEGESVKGVVELMDVLSFFSSRSYVVSLQVEQANSLEALAAASQRTPELVNALMVQGVKLRFAMDLLAALNGRIMSKAWSFTVPEQYHTQSCLMVMGSEGRGEQILKTDQDNGLILADDCQWPTVAEEMNTLTETLIQLGYPPCPGNIMVSNPEWVGTVSQWKNNITKWVNARDGDSLMKLAILLDSHGVAGNPALLDQVREALFERCSHDELLLSYFARAALRFSTPLTLFGSLKKPQHGIDIKKGGIFPIVHGVRTMALERRINATSTLDRLDALAADGRLDRRFADDLGEALALFTELRLRQQLQELDNANPKRTNRVVVQELSSLERDLLREALHIVKDFKQRLSHRYHLEYS
;
A
#
# COMPACT_ATOMS: atom_id res chain seq x y z
N SER A 1 -8.32 -9.51 27.93
CA SER A 1 -9.34 -9.46 26.87
C SER A 1 -8.65 -9.46 25.52
N GLN A 2 -8.80 -10.53 24.74
CA GLN A 2 -8.18 -10.69 23.41
C GLN A 2 -9.23 -11.10 22.38
N LEU A 3 -8.94 -10.93 21.09
CA LEU A 3 -9.78 -11.48 20.03
C LEU A 3 -9.88 -13.01 20.18
N PRO A 4 -11.05 -13.58 19.87
CA PRO A 4 -12.29 -12.93 19.39
C PRO A 4 -13.25 -12.44 20.49
N PHE A 5 -12.93 -12.63 21.78
CA PHE A 5 -13.84 -12.32 22.90
C PHE A 5 -14.16 -10.84 23.05
N THR A 6 -13.32 -9.99 22.51
CA THR A 6 -13.53 -8.54 22.52
C THR A 6 -14.55 -8.08 21.46
N LEU A 7 -15.00 -8.97 20.56
CA LEU A 7 -16.10 -8.72 19.62
C LEU A 7 -17.49 -8.85 20.27
N MET A 8 -17.52 -9.10 21.58
CA MET A 8 -18.72 -9.20 22.41
C MET A 8 -18.75 -8.06 23.44
N ASP A 9 -19.94 -7.72 23.88
CA ASP A 9 -20.15 -6.83 25.01
C ASP A 9 -19.68 -7.44 26.33
N GLU A 10 -19.82 -6.71 27.43
CA GLU A 10 -19.41 -7.18 28.75
C GLU A 10 -20.25 -8.37 29.24
N ALA A 11 -21.54 -8.38 28.93
CA ALA A 11 -22.43 -9.48 29.26
C ALA A 11 -22.04 -10.79 28.56
N GLY A 12 -21.69 -10.71 27.28
CA GLY A 12 -21.17 -11.86 26.50
C GLY A 12 -19.85 -12.38 27.07
N ARG A 13 -18.92 -11.49 27.41
CA ARG A 13 -17.64 -11.88 28.03
C ARG A 13 -17.83 -12.53 29.40
N ASP A 14 -18.77 -12.04 30.20
CA ASP A 14 -19.10 -12.65 31.49
C ASP A 14 -19.76 -14.02 31.32
N HIS A 15 -20.59 -14.18 30.29
CA HIS A 15 -21.19 -15.46 29.96
C HIS A 15 -20.12 -16.51 29.58
N VAL A 16 -19.12 -16.10 28.81
CA VAL A 16 -17.94 -16.93 28.51
C VAL A 16 -17.21 -17.32 29.78
N ARG A 17 -16.89 -16.37 30.67
CA ARG A 17 -16.15 -16.63 31.93
C ARG A 17 -16.84 -17.66 32.83
N ARG A 18 -18.17 -17.61 32.88
CA ARG A 18 -18.97 -18.51 33.72
C ARG A 18 -19.23 -19.88 33.11
N GLY A 19 -19.14 -19.96 31.78
CA GLY A 19 -19.48 -21.16 31.02
C GLY A 19 -18.27 -21.94 30.48
N MET A 20 -17.05 -21.52 30.82
CA MET A 20 -15.84 -22.26 30.49
C MET A 20 -15.37 -23.10 31.67
N ASP A 21 -15.02 -24.33 31.41
CA ASP A 21 -14.37 -25.24 32.33
C ASP A 21 -12.85 -25.19 32.16
N LEU A 22 -12.11 -25.76 33.12
CA LEU A 22 -10.66 -25.90 33.07
C LEU A 22 -10.32 -27.37 32.89
N ALA A 23 -9.54 -27.71 31.87
CA ALA A 23 -9.05 -29.04 31.59
C ALA A 23 -7.54 -29.09 31.57
N TYR A 24 -6.98 -30.17 32.08
CA TYR A 24 -5.56 -30.49 32.03
C TYR A 24 -5.34 -31.65 31.07
N PHE A 25 -4.28 -31.58 30.30
CA PHE A 25 -3.86 -32.61 29.35
C PHE A 25 -2.38 -32.95 29.60
N ASP A 26 -2.08 -34.22 29.70
CA ASP A 26 -0.71 -34.70 29.81
C ASP A 26 0.04 -34.51 28.49
N ARG A 27 1.36 -34.54 28.58
CA ARG A 27 2.22 -34.57 27.40
C ARG A 27 1.87 -35.77 26.51
N ASP A 28 1.81 -35.54 25.20
CA ASP A 28 1.45 -36.48 24.13
C ASP A 28 -0.02 -36.94 24.16
N GLU A 29 -0.86 -36.38 25.05
CA GLU A 29 -2.30 -36.66 25.08
C GLU A 29 -2.99 -36.05 23.87
N ILE A 30 -3.90 -36.81 23.25
CA ILE A 30 -4.72 -36.37 22.12
C ILE A 30 -5.93 -35.63 22.66
N ILE A 31 -6.02 -34.32 22.35
CA ILE A 31 -7.12 -33.45 22.79
C ILE A 31 -8.32 -33.56 21.85
N LEU A 32 -8.05 -33.68 20.54
CA LEU A 32 -9.07 -33.83 19.52
C LEU A 32 -8.54 -34.70 18.37
N GLU A 33 -9.23 -35.78 18.04
CA GLU A 33 -8.81 -36.72 17.01
C GLU A 33 -9.29 -36.26 15.61
N MET A 34 -8.54 -36.59 14.57
CA MET A 34 -8.94 -36.40 13.18
C MET A 34 -10.24 -37.14 12.89
N GLY A 35 -11.23 -36.46 12.28
CA GLY A 35 -12.55 -37.01 11.98
C GLY A 35 -13.54 -36.99 13.14
N GLN A 36 -13.08 -36.71 14.38
CA GLN A 36 -13.94 -36.59 15.57
C GLN A 36 -14.83 -35.36 15.46
N ALA A 37 -16.07 -35.47 15.96
CA ALA A 37 -16.98 -34.33 16.06
C ALA A 37 -16.42 -33.28 17.01
N GLY A 38 -16.46 -32.01 16.60
CA GLY A 38 -16.07 -30.90 17.47
C GLY A 38 -17.13 -30.68 18.56
N GLU A 39 -16.78 -30.92 19.82
CA GLU A 39 -17.68 -30.74 20.97
C GLU A 39 -17.25 -29.59 21.88
N SER A 40 -16.03 -29.06 21.70
CA SER A 40 -15.47 -27.97 22.50
C SER A 40 -14.52 -27.08 21.73
N VAL A 41 -14.43 -25.81 22.17
CA VAL A 41 -13.36 -24.88 21.80
C VAL A 41 -12.39 -24.78 22.97
N PHE A 42 -11.11 -24.84 22.68
CA PHE A 42 -10.05 -24.82 23.67
C PHE A 42 -9.27 -23.51 23.59
N LEU A 43 -9.06 -22.84 24.72
CA LEU A 43 -8.16 -21.70 24.88
C LEU A 43 -6.99 -22.12 25.75
N ILE A 44 -5.80 -22.16 25.22
CA ILE A 44 -4.60 -22.57 25.96
C ILE A 44 -4.26 -21.50 27.01
N HIS A 45 -4.26 -21.88 28.28
CA HIS A 45 -3.77 -21.04 29.37
C HIS A 45 -2.26 -21.24 29.57
N LYS A 46 -1.80 -22.49 29.52
CA LYS A 46 -0.40 -22.87 29.67
C LYS A 46 -0.13 -24.14 28.84
N GLY A 47 1.05 -24.25 28.27
CA GLY A 47 1.46 -25.41 27.49
C GLY A 47 1.48 -25.15 25.98
N GLU A 48 1.71 -26.19 25.21
CA GLU A 48 1.81 -26.17 23.74
C GLU A 48 1.05 -27.36 23.13
N VAL A 49 0.31 -27.11 22.05
CA VAL A 49 -0.49 -28.12 21.34
C VAL A 49 -0.06 -28.17 19.86
N ALA A 50 0.20 -29.36 19.35
CA ALA A 50 0.46 -29.59 17.93
C ALA A 50 -0.85 -29.91 17.20
N GLU A 51 -1.01 -29.35 16.00
CA GLU A 51 -2.00 -29.78 15.01
C GLU A 51 -1.32 -30.70 14.02
N LEU A 52 -1.80 -31.92 13.90
CA LEU A 52 -1.17 -33.01 13.15
C LEU A 52 -2.09 -33.52 12.04
N ASP A 53 -1.52 -33.79 10.88
CA ASP A 53 -2.18 -34.56 9.83
C ASP A 53 -1.69 -36.02 9.88
N PRO A 54 -2.45 -36.96 10.47
CA PRO A 54 -2.01 -38.37 10.61
C PRO A 54 -1.88 -39.09 9.27
N THR A 55 -2.35 -38.55 8.15
CA THR A 55 -2.22 -39.13 6.81
C THR A 55 -0.83 -38.93 6.22
N LEU A 56 -0.03 -38.03 6.83
CA LEU A 56 1.32 -37.71 6.39
C LEU A 56 2.36 -38.50 7.20
N PRO A 57 3.57 -38.76 6.66
CA PRO A 57 4.67 -39.33 7.42
C PRO A 57 4.95 -38.55 8.70
N ALA A 58 5.36 -39.24 9.78
CA ALA A 58 5.56 -38.62 11.10
C ALA A 58 6.42 -37.34 11.07
N ALA A 59 7.46 -37.33 10.22
CA ALA A 59 8.30 -36.14 10.02
C ALA A 59 7.56 -34.95 9.35
N SER A 60 6.42 -35.17 8.71
CA SER A 60 5.62 -34.19 7.98
C SER A 60 4.22 -34.00 8.56
N ALA A 61 3.85 -34.74 9.58
CA ALA A 61 2.50 -34.77 10.14
C ALA A 61 2.11 -33.46 10.84
N ARG A 62 3.07 -32.67 11.33
CA ARG A 62 2.80 -31.45 12.10
C ARG A 62 2.51 -30.27 11.17
N ILE A 63 1.26 -29.83 11.12
CA ILE A 63 0.77 -28.74 10.28
C ILE A 63 0.52 -27.43 11.04
N GLY A 64 0.32 -27.49 12.36
CA GLY A 64 0.10 -26.34 13.21
C GLY A 64 0.75 -26.49 14.60
N HIS A 65 0.90 -25.35 15.29
CA HIS A 65 1.42 -25.28 16.64
C HIS A 65 0.73 -24.14 17.38
N TYR A 66 0.16 -24.44 18.53
CA TYR A 66 -0.62 -23.55 19.36
C TYR A 66 0.05 -23.40 20.73
N THR A 67 0.07 -22.18 21.25
CA THR A 67 0.71 -21.82 22.54
C THR A 67 -0.27 -21.09 23.46
N ALA A 68 0.16 -20.73 24.66
CA ALA A 68 -0.66 -19.99 25.61
C ALA A 68 -1.31 -18.73 24.97
N GLY A 69 -2.62 -18.61 25.10
CA GLY A 69 -3.45 -17.58 24.50
C GLY A 69 -4.08 -17.97 23.15
N ASP A 70 -3.68 -19.08 22.52
CA ASP A 70 -4.25 -19.52 21.26
C ASP A 70 -5.54 -20.32 21.47
N LEU A 71 -6.43 -20.25 20.46
CA LEU A 71 -7.72 -20.94 20.40
C LEU A 71 -7.69 -22.00 19.31
N PHE A 72 -8.19 -23.22 19.61
CA PHE A 72 -8.39 -24.27 18.62
C PHE A 72 -9.71 -25.02 18.86
N GLY A 73 -10.11 -25.85 17.91
CA GLY A 73 -11.36 -26.62 17.99
C GLY A 73 -12.60 -25.92 17.43
N ALA A 74 -12.64 -24.58 17.36
CA ALA A 74 -13.77 -23.82 16.83
C ALA A 74 -14.17 -24.23 15.40
N ILE A 75 -13.19 -24.39 14.51
CA ILE A 75 -13.40 -24.80 13.11
C ILE A 75 -13.97 -26.22 13.05
N SER A 76 -13.56 -27.10 13.96
CA SER A 76 -14.10 -28.47 14.04
C SER A 76 -15.59 -28.48 14.39
N ILE A 77 -16.06 -27.55 15.25
CA ILE A 77 -17.48 -27.38 15.54
C ILE A 77 -18.23 -26.85 14.33
N LEU A 78 -17.72 -25.81 13.67
CA LEU A 78 -18.36 -25.17 12.51
C LEU A 78 -18.45 -26.11 11.30
N ASN A 79 -17.46 -26.97 11.09
CA ASN A 79 -17.40 -27.95 10.00
C ASN A 79 -18.00 -29.31 10.38
N GLY A 80 -18.43 -29.49 11.62
CA GLY A 80 -19.02 -30.73 12.14
C GLY A 80 -18.02 -31.78 12.60
N LYS A 81 -16.78 -31.76 12.09
CA LYS A 81 -15.70 -32.69 12.45
C LYS A 81 -14.34 -32.04 12.35
N SER A 82 -13.37 -32.55 13.12
CA SER A 82 -11.99 -32.11 13.02
C SER A 82 -11.32 -32.62 11.75
N ARG A 83 -10.64 -31.73 11.06
CA ARG A 83 -9.85 -32.07 9.87
C ARG A 83 -8.50 -32.69 10.23
N TYR A 84 -7.98 -32.34 11.41
CA TYR A 84 -6.66 -32.68 11.89
C TYR A 84 -6.73 -33.19 13.33
N ARG A 85 -5.65 -33.84 13.81
CA ARG A 85 -5.48 -34.20 15.20
C ARG A 85 -4.84 -33.06 15.98
N PHE A 86 -5.33 -32.78 17.19
CA PHE A 86 -4.71 -31.85 18.15
C PHE A 86 -4.15 -32.64 19.31
N GLN A 87 -2.84 -32.51 19.57
CA GLN A 87 -2.11 -33.29 20.58
C GLN A 87 -1.25 -32.35 21.44
N ALA A 88 -1.27 -32.55 22.75
CA ALA A 88 -0.44 -31.78 23.67
C ALA A 88 1.04 -32.14 23.49
N GLU A 89 1.93 -31.17 23.31
CA GLU A 89 3.38 -31.39 23.19
C GLU A 89 4.10 -31.34 24.54
N GLN A 90 3.46 -30.75 25.53
CA GLN A 90 3.86 -30.70 26.92
C GLN A 90 2.59 -30.63 27.77
N GLU A 91 2.71 -30.70 29.11
CA GLU A 91 1.58 -30.54 30.00
C GLU A 91 0.82 -29.24 29.64
N CYS A 92 -0.47 -29.36 29.33
CA CYS A 92 -1.32 -28.27 28.90
C CYS A 92 -2.47 -28.03 29.87
N LEU A 93 -2.72 -26.75 30.16
CA LEU A 93 -3.89 -26.28 30.87
C LEU A 93 -4.73 -25.42 29.91
N CYS A 94 -5.96 -25.85 29.65
CA CYS A 94 -6.84 -25.20 28.70
C CYS A 94 -8.16 -24.81 29.34
N TYR A 95 -8.66 -23.59 29.03
CA TYR A 95 -10.07 -23.31 29.23
C TYR A 95 -10.85 -23.97 28.11
N VAL A 96 -11.92 -24.67 28.46
CA VAL A 96 -12.75 -25.45 27.55
C VAL A 96 -14.12 -24.84 27.46
N MET A 97 -14.50 -24.40 26.28
CA MET A 97 -15.83 -23.85 25.98
C MET A 97 -16.67 -24.94 25.30
N PRO A 98 -17.75 -25.41 25.94
CA PRO A 98 -18.65 -26.39 25.33
C PRO A 98 -19.28 -25.88 24.03
N LYS A 99 -19.53 -26.76 23.07
CA LYS A 99 -20.17 -26.48 21.78
C LYS A 99 -21.50 -25.72 21.93
N ALA A 100 -22.30 -26.05 22.95
CA ALA A 100 -23.57 -25.39 23.19
C ALA A 100 -23.36 -23.88 23.46
N LEU A 101 -22.40 -23.53 24.32
CA LEU A 101 -22.04 -22.16 24.62
C LEU A 101 -21.47 -21.45 23.38
N PHE A 102 -20.52 -22.11 22.69
CA PHE A 102 -19.93 -21.54 21.46
C PHE A 102 -21.00 -21.25 20.39
N THR A 103 -21.92 -22.20 20.17
CA THR A 103 -23.00 -22.02 19.21
C THR A 103 -23.98 -20.92 19.61
N GLN A 104 -24.25 -20.80 20.90
CA GLN A 104 -25.09 -19.71 21.44
C GLN A 104 -24.42 -18.34 21.21
N LEU A 105 -23.12 -18.23 21.49
CA LEU A 105 -22.35 -17.01 21.25
C LEU A 105 -22.30 -16.63 19.77
N CYS A 106 -22.10 -17.60 18.89
CA CYS A 106 -22.13 -17.39 17.44
C CYS A 106 -23.48 -16.83 16.96
N ARG A 107 -24.59 -17.30 17.53
CA ARG A 107 -25.94 -16.80 17.18
C ARG A 107 -26.21 -15.37 17.70
N HIS A 108 -25.74 -15.06 18.90
CA HIS A 108 -25.97 -13.74 19.53
C HIS A 108 -25.00 -12.67 19.07
N TYR A 109 -23.79 -13.06 18.68
CA TYR A 109 -22.71 -12.18 18.27
C TYR A 109 -22.19 -12.56 16.87
N PRO A 110 -22.85 -12.14 15.78
CA PRO A 110 -22.42 -12.46 14.42
C PRO A 110 -20.95 -12.14 14.13
N PRO A 111 -20.37 -11.01 14.63
CA PRO A 111 -18.94 -10.74 14.45
C PRO A 111 -18.02 -11.80 15.07
N PHE A 112 -18.43 -12.43 16.20
CA PHE A 112 -17.69 -13.51 16.84
C PHE A 112 -17.68 -14.78 15.97
N GLU A 113 -18.82 -15.17 15.38
CA GLU A 113 -18.90 -16.29 14.45
C GLU A 113 -18.07 -16.03 13.18
N GLN A 114 -18.21 -14.83 12.64
CA GLN A 114 -17.49 -14.41 11.43
C GLN A 114 -15.98 -14.48 11.60
N PHE A 115 -15.45 -14.17 12.78
CA PHE A 115 -14.01 -14.29 13.07
C PHE A 115 -13.44 -15.67 12.74
N PHE A 116 -14.20 -16.75 12.96
CA PHE A 116 -13.75 -18.12 12.66
C PHE A 116 -14.00 -18.55 11.21
N LYS A 117 -14.98 -17.94 10.54
CA LYS A 117 -15.38 -18.30 9.16
C LYS A 117 -14.66 -17.51 8.09
N GLN A 118 -13.98 -16.42 8.45
CA GLN A 118 -13.52 -15.44 7.48
C GLN A 118 -12.06 -15.54 7.12
N SER A 119 -11.76 -14.99 5.91
CA SER A 119 -10.43 -14.88 5.32
C SER A 119 -9.49 -13.97 6.13
N LEU A 120 -8.19 -14.01 5.79
CA LEU A 120 -7.16 -13.15 6.37
C LEU A 120 -7.54 -11.67 6.29
N SER A 121 -8.11 -11.23 5.16
CA SER A 121 -8.54 -9.85 4.93
C SER A 121 -9.53 -9.35 5.99
N HIS A 122 -10.48 -10.18 6.39
CA HIS A 122 -11.43 -9.78 7.44
C HIS A 122 -10.82 -9.76 8.85
N LYS A 123 -9.99 -10.75 9.17
CA LYS A 123 -9.27 -10.78 10.47
C LYS A 123 -8.33 -9.59 10.61
N ALA A 124 -7.61 -9.23 9.55
CA ALA A 124 -6.75 -8.05 9.50
C ALA A 124 -7.55 -6.75 9.68
N ARG A 125 -8.75 -6.64 9.06
CA ARG A 125 -9.65 -5.50 9.24
C ARG A 125 -10.10 -5.33 10.69
N LEU A 126 -10.52 -6.40 11.35
CA LEU A 126 -10.92 -6.36 12.77
C LEU A 126 -9.78 -5.90 13.70
N LEU A 127 -8.54 -6.28 13.40
CA LEU A 127 -7.38 -5.79 14.14
C LEU A 127 -7.15 -4.29 13.96
N THR A 128 -7.30 -3.80 12.73
CA THR A 128 -7.14 -2.38 12.41
C THR A 128 -8.21 -1.53 13.08
N GLU A 129 -9.48 -1.97 13.03
CA GLU A 129 -10.61 -1.30 13.67
C GLU A 129 -10.41 -1.18 15.21
N LYS A 130 -9.88 -2.23 15.86
CA LYS A 130 -9.59 -2.19 17.31
C LYS A 130 -8.41 -1.33 17.71
N ARG A 131 -7.39 -1.25 16.89
CA ARG A 131 -6.28 -0.32 17.14
C ARG A 131 -6.71 1.13 17.02
N ALA A 132 -7.71 1.41 16.16
CA ALA A 132 -8.31 2.73 16.00
C ALA A 132 -9.19 3.15 17.19
N GLU A 133 -9.81 2.23 17.92
CA GLU A 133 -10.62 2.54 19.11
C GLU A 133 -9.82 3.12 20.29
N GLY A 134 -8.50 2.95 20.30
CA GLY A 134 -7.59 3.52 21.32
C GLY A 134 -7.10 4.95 21.04
N GLY A 135 -7.40 5.54 19.88
CA GLY A 135 -6.96 6.87 19.46
C GLY A 135 -8.08 7.71 18.88
N VAL A 136 -8.71 8.53 19.72
CA VAL A 136 -9.99 9.23 19.49
C VAL A 136 -9.99 10.29 18.38
N THR A 137 -8.85 10.70 17.77
CA THR A 137 -8.80 11.85 16.88
C THR A 137 -8.61 11.53 15.39
N MET A 138 -8.00 10.41 15.03
CA MET A 138 -7.68 10.10 13.64
C MET A 138 -8.59 9.05 13.01
N ALA A 139 -9.19 8.16 13.83
CA ALA A 139 -10.22 7.24 13.34
C ALA A 139 -11.43 7.99 12.76
N GLY A 140 -11.79 9.13 13.36
CA GLY A 140 -12.82 10.02 12.82
C GLY A 140 -12.50 10.57 11.43
N PHE A 141 -11.25 11.00 11.21
CA PHE A 141 -10.81 11.51 9.90
C PHE A 141 -10.75 10.41 8.83
N MET A 142 -10.25 9.23 9.18
CA MET A 142 -10.14 8.09 8.24
C MET A 142 -11.49 7.53 7.82
N LEU A 143 -12.53 7.77 8.63
CA LEU A 143 -13.90 7.41 8.34
C LEU A 143 -14.71 8.60 7.83
N ALA A 144 -14.18 9.82 7.97
CA ALA A 144 -14.82 11.04 7.49
C ALA A 144 -14.95 10.99 5.96
N LYS A 145 -16.14 11.28 5.48
CA LYS A 145 -16.43 11.36 4.06
C LYS A 145 -16.32 12.78 3.57
N VAL A 146 -16.12 12.91 2.27
CA VAL A 146 -16.03 14.21 1.58
C VAL A 146 -17.26 15.08 1.86
N ASN A 147 -18.46 14.48 1.90
CA ASN A 147 -19.72 15.19 2.19
C ASN A 147 -19.79 15.83 3.59
N GLU A 148 -18.97 15.36 4.55
CA GLU A 148 -18.92 15.93 5.90
C GLU A 148 -18.09 17.23 5.99
N CYS A 149 -17.29 17.51 4.96
CA CYS A 149 -16.34 18.62 4.94
C CYS A 149 -16.51 19.54 3.73
N MET A 150 -17.31 19.16 2.72
CA MET A 150 -17.52 19.97 1.52
C MET A 150 -18.32 21.23 1.85
N ARG A 151 -17.99 22.30 1.12
CA ARG A 151 -18.75 23.56 1.12
C ARG A 151 -19.68 23.61 -0.07
N GLU A 152 -20.75 24.40 0.05
CA GLU A 152 -21.63 24.67 -1.08
C GLU A 152 -20.85 25.31 -2.25
N PRO A 153 -21.09 24.87 -3.48
CA PRO A 153 -20.37 25.37 -4.63
C PRO A 153 -20.83 26.80 -4.95
N LEU A 154 -19.91 27.73 -5.08
CA LEU A 154 -20.21 29.07 -5.55
C LEU A 154 -20.16 29.06 -7.09
N LEU A 155 -21.33 29.18 -7.72
CA LEU A 155 -21.51 29.13 -9.18
C LEU A 155 -21.64 30.53 -9.78
N ILE A 156 -21.03 30.72 -10.95
CA ILE A 156 -21.18 31.93 -11.77
C ILE A 156 -21.42 31.51 -13.23
N ASP A 157 -22.25 32.31 -13.93
CA ASP A 157 -22.47 32.15 -15.36
C ASP A 157 -21.21 32.54 -16.15
N ALA A 158 -20.86 31.75 -17.16
CA ALA A 158 -19.67 31.94 -18.00
C ALA A 158 -19.56 33.33 -18.65
N SER A 159 -20.70 33.93 -19.00
CA SER A 159 -20.80 35.24 -19.64
C SER A 159 -20.61 36.43 -18.69
N LYS A 160 -20.64 36.20 -17.37
CA LYS A 160 -20.40 37.25 -16.38
C LYS A 160 -18.97 37.78 -16.46
N SER A 161 -18.81 39.05 -16.11
CA SER A 161 -17.50 39.69 -16.19
C SER A 161 -16.56 39.28 -15.06
N ILE A 162 -15.26 39.46 -15.26
CA ILE A 162 -14.23 39.33 -14.21
C ILE A 162 -14.58 40.22 -13.01
N HIS A 163 -15.13 41.42 -13.23
CA HIS A 163 -15.57 42.31 -12.16
C HIS A 163 -16.67 41.66 -11.30
N ASP A 164 -17.66 41.02 -11.94
CA ASP A 164 -18.74 40.32 -11.21
C ASP A 164 -18.20 39.14 -10.42
N ALA A 165 -17.26 38.39 -11.01
CA ALA A 165 -16.60 37.25 -10.33
C ALA A 165 -15.82 37.71 -9.09
N VAL A 166 -15.03 38.79 -9.19
CA VAL A 166 -14.30 39.39 -8.05
C VAL A 166 -15.25 39.83 -6.95
N ARG A 167 -16.37 40.50 -7.31
CA ARG A 167 -17.39 40.94 -6.35
C ARG A 167 -18.02 39.75 -5.65
N GLN A 168 -18.42 38.72 -6.39
CA GLN A 168 -19.02 37.52 -5.81
C GLN A 168 -18.06 36.76 -4.85
N LEU A 169 -16.76 36.64 -5.20
CA LEU A 169 -15.74 36.11 -4.31
C LEU A 169 -15.54 36.92 -3.05
N HIS A 170 -15.56 38.26 -3.17
CA HIS A 170 -15.43 39.18 -2.05
C HIS A 170 -16.62 39.06 -1.08
N ASP A 171 -17.86 39.14 -1.61
CA ASP A 171 -19.09 39.14 -0.82
C ASP A 171 -19.32 37.78 -0.12
N SER A 172 -18.90 36.68 -0.76
CA SER A 172 -19.00 35.31 -0.21
C SER A 172 -17.79 34.87 0.63
N HIS A 173 -16.78 35.73 0.77
CA HIS A 173 -15.48 35.39 1.40
C HIS A 173 -14.85 34.10 0.87
N ALA A 174 -15.10 33.78 -0.40
CA ALA A 174 -14.59 32.58 -1.07
C ALA A 174 -13.30 32.86 -1.84
N ASP A 175 -12.52 31.82 -2.11
CA ASP A 175 -11.27 31.90 -2.87
C ASP A 175 -11.37 31.31 -4.28
N SER A 176 -12.49 30.68 -4.62
CA SER A 176 -12.76 30.11 -5.94
C SER A 176 -14.25 30.15 -6.31
N LEU A 177 -14.51 30.13 -7.60
CA LEU A 177 -15.83 30.02 -8.23
C LEU A 177 -15.84 28.86 -9.21
N LEU A 178 -16.98 28.20 -9.34
CA LEU A 178 -17.26 27.32 -10.44
C LEU A 178 -17.99 28.07 -11.56
N VAL A 179 -17.45 27.98 -12.77
CA VAL A 179 -17.95 28.64 -13.94
C VAL A 179 -18.74 27.64 -14.77
N ALA A 180 -20.05 27.84 -14.88
CA ALA A 180 -20.93 27.01 -15.71
C ALA A 180 -20.85 27.48 -17.17
N THR A 181 -20.18 26.71 -18.01
CA THR A 181 -20.11 26.94 -19.47
C THR A 181 -21.13 26.07 -20.20
N ALA A 182 -21.38 26.33 -21.50
CA ALA A 182 -22.33 25.58 -22.30
C ALA A 182 -21.82 24.16 -22.59
N GLY A 183 -21.91 23.25 -21.61
CA GLY A 183 -21.55 21.82 -21.74
C GLY A 183 -20.34 21.38 -20.94
N SER A 184 -19.72 22.24 -20.14
CA SER A 184 -18.62 21.91 -19.23
C SER A 184 -18.64 22.77 -17.99
N LEU A 185 -17.93 22.34 -16.95
CA LEU A 185 -17.71 23.08 -15.73
C LEU A 185 -16.23 23.50 -15.67
N GLY A 186 -15.97 24.75 -15.33
CA GLY A 186 -14.63 25.25 -15.07
C GLY A 186 -14.50 25.79 -13.65
N MET A 187 -13.28 26.02 -13.19
CA MET A 187 -12.99 26.70 -11.92
C MET A 187 -12.12 27.90 -12.18
N VAL A 188 -12.40 28.99 -11.46
CA VAL A 188 -11.59 30.22 -11.44
C VAL A 188 -11.26 30.53 -9.99
N THR A 189 -10.00 30.82 -9.72
CA THR A 189 -9.51 31.25 -8.39
C THR A 189 -9.16 32.74 -8.37
N LYS A 190 -9.00 33.32 -7.17
CA LYS A 190 -8.48 34.69 -7.02
C LYS A 190 -7.14 34.89 -7.74
N THR A 191 -6.28 33.86 -7.74
CA THR A 191 -4.98 33.88 -8.43
C THR A 191 -5.15 33.96 -9.95
N ASP A 192 -6.09 33.19 -10.52
CA ASP A 192 -6.37 33.20 -11.95
C ASP A 192 -6.90 34.58 -12.39
N LEU A 193 -7.81 35.19 -11.61
CA LEU A 193 -8.33 36.54 -11.86
C LEU A 193 -7.22 37.59 -11.79
N LEU A 194 -6.34 37.50 -10.78
CA LEU A 194 -5.21 38.40 -10.63
C LEU A 194 -4.23 38.25 -11.81
N ASN A 195 -3.87 37.03 -12.17
CA ASN A 195 -2.96 36.76 -13.29
C ASN A 195 -3.59 37.24 -14.62
N GLY A 196 -4.87 36.99 -14.84
CA GLY A 196 -5.56 37.42 -16.04
C GLY A 196 -5.57 38.97 -16.19
N LEU A 197 -5.79 39.68 -15.09
CA LEU A 197 -5.84 41.17 -15.09
C LEU A 197 -4.45 41.80 -15.13
N VAL A 198 -3.44 41.21 -14.45
CA VAL A 198 -2.12 41.85 -14.27
C VAL A 198 -1.11 41.35 -15.31
N LEU A 199 -1.09 40.06 -15.58
CA LEU A 199 -0.12 39.42 -16.48
C LEU A 199 -0.71 39.08 -17.85
N GLY A 200 -2.04 38.90 -17.94
CA GLY A 200 -2.77 38.63 -19.17
C GLY A 200 -3.32 39.93 -19.81
N ASN A 201 -3.95 39.79 -20.96
CA ASN A 201 -4.61 40.89 -21.66
C ASN A 201 -6.10 41.04 -21.28
N CYS A 202 -6.52 40.55 -20.13
CA CYS A 202 -7.91 40.62 -19.69
C CYS A 202 -8.23 41.98 -19.08
N THR A 203 -9.48 42.43 -19.29
CA THR A 203 -10.02 43.64 -18.65
C THR A 203 -11.10 43.23 -17.63
N GLN A 204 -11.54 44.14 -16.78
CA GLN A 204 -12.62 43.88 -15.83
C GLN A 204 -13.94 43.45 -16.52
N ALA A 205 -14.15 43.84 -17.79
CA ALA A 205 -15.33 43.48 -18.58
C ALA A 205 -15.19 42.14 -19.33
N THR A 206 -14.01 41.53 -19.34
CA THR A 206 -13.78 40.23 -19.99
C THR A 206 -14.65 39.14 -19.33
N PRO A 207 -15.36 38.29 -20.10
CA PRO A 207 -16.11 37.17 -19.56
C PRO A 207 -15.22 36.22 -18.73
N VAL A 208 -15.73 35.75 -17.60
CA VAL A 208 -14.97 34.95 -16.64
C VAL A 208 -14.56 33.56 -17.19
N GLU A 209 -15.30 33.06 -18.19
CA GLU A 209 -14.95 31.80 -18.89
C GLU A 209 -13.56 31.83 -19.54
N ALA A 210 -13.06 33.02 -19.92
CA ALA A 210 -11.74 33.16 -20.51
C ALA A 210 -10.59 32.72 -19.56
N LEU A 211 -10.87 32.70 -18.26
CA LEU A 211 -9.91 32.30 -17.22
C LEU A 211 -10.26 30.95 -16.56
N ALA A 212 -11.35 30.29 -17.00
CA ALA A 212 -11.83 29.08 -16.37
C ALA A 212 -10.95 27.86 -16.71
N ASN A 213 -10.41 27.21 -15.70
CA ASN A 213 -9.74 25.95 -15.85
C ASN A 213 -10.78 24.82 -15.87
N VAL A 214 -10.91 24.15 -17.02
CA VAL A 214 -11.86 23.03 -17.22
C VAL A 214 -11.30 21.66 -16.81
N SER A 215 -10.00 21.57 -16.53
CA SER A 215 -9.36 20.35 -16.05
C SER A 215 -9.56 20.19 -14.55
N LEU A 216 -10.78 19.86 -14.14
CA LEU A 216 -11.14 19.73 -12.73
C LEU A 216 -10.69 18.40 -12.15
N VAL A 217 -10.13 18.44 -10.95
CA VAL A 217 -9.93 17.25 -10.12
C VAL A 217 -11.21 17.04 -9.30
N THR A 218 -11.83 15.86 -9.45
CA THR A 218 -13.14 15.56 -8.85
C THR A 218 -13.08 14.41 -7.88
N VAL A 219 -13.99 14.42 -6.91
CA VAL A 219 -14.22 13.35 -5.93
C VAL A 219 -15.72 13.13 -5.77
N ALA A 220 -16.13 11.91 -5.38
CA ALA A 220 -17.52 11.64 -5.04
C ALA A 220 -17.82 12.01 -3.57
N PRO A 221 -19.08 12.36 -3.21
CA PRO A 221 -19.46 12.70 -1.83
C PRO A 221 -19.18 11.59 -0.82
N GLU A 222 -19.29 10.34 -1.26
CA GLU A 222 -19.11 9.14 -0.44
C GLU A 222 -17.66 8.67 -0.32
N GLN A 223 -16.74 9.26 -1.09
CA GLN A 223 -15.31 9.00 -0.93
C GLN A 223 -14.80 9.54 0.41
N TYR A 224 -13.70 8.96 0.87
CA TYR A 224 -13.11 9.39 2.12
C TYR A 224 -12.34 10.70 1.95
N LEU A 225 -12.37 11.54 2.97
CA LEU A 225 -11.74 12.86 2.96
C LEU A 225 -10.22 12.80 2.70
N PHE A 226 -9.54 11.75 3.17
CA PHE A 226 -8.12 11.56 2.90
C PHE A 226 -7.84 11.24 1.42
N GLU A 227 -8.77 10.64 0.66
CA GLU A 227 -8.62 10.44 -0.78
C GLU A 227 -8.60 11.77 -1.51
N ALA A 228 -9.44 12.72 -1.08
CA ALA A 228 -9.40 14.09 -1.57
C ALA A 228 -8.02 14.74 -1.31
N LEU A 229 -7.43 14.54 -0.13
CA LEU A 229 -6.08 15.04 0.19
C LEU A 229 -5.00 14.42 -0.70
N ILE A 230 -5.06 13.11 -0.97
CA ILE A 230 -4.15 12.44 -1.90
C ILE A 230 -4.26 13.02 -3.31
N LEU A 231 -5.49 13.21 -3.80
CA LEU A 231 -5.73 13.80 -5.11
C LEU A 231 -5.22 15.25 -5.19
N MET A 232 -5.48 16.07 -4.17
CA MET A 232 -4.93 17.44 -4.08
C MET A 232 -3.41 17.43 -4.16
N THR A 233 -2.76 16.53 -3.41
CA THR A 233 -1.29 16.40 -3.39
C THR A 233 -0.75 15.93 -4.74
N ARG A 234 -1.36 14.87 -5.32
CA ARG A 234 -0.96 14.28 -6.60
C ARG A 234 -1.08 15.26 -7.76
N HIS A 235 -2.20 15.97 -7.83
CA HIS A 235 -2.50 16.90 -8.92
C HIS A 235 -2.02 18.33 -8.66
N LYS A 236 -1.40 18.60 -7.49
CA LYS A 236 -0.86 19.90 -7.10
C LYS A 236 -1.96 20.99 -7.06
N VAL A 237 -3.15 20.63 -6.62
CA VAL A 237 -4.29 21.53 -6.49
C VAL A 237 -4.69 21.71 -5.02
N ALA A 238 -5.11 22.92 -4.67
CA ALA A 238 -5.60 23.22 -3.32
C ALA A 238 -7.11 22.95 -3.15
N ARG A 239 -7.79 22.50 -4.21
CA ARG A 239 -9.23 22.28 -4.23
C ARG A 239 -9.60 21.10 -5.12
N VAL A 240 -10.66 20.38 -4.72
CA VAL A 240 -11.29 19.34 -5.54
C VAL A 240 -12.79 19.61 -5.59
N VAL A 241 -13.41 19.32 -6.73
CA VAL A 241 -14.85 19.48 -6.93
C VAL A 241 -15.56 18.19 -6.56
N VAL A 242 -16.60 18.30 -5.76
CA VAL A 242 -17.42 17.16 -5.35
C VAL A 242 -18.53 16.93 -6.36
N MET A 243 -18.51 15.78 -7.02
CA MET A 243 -19.45 15.43 -8.08
C MET A 243 -20.25 14.18 -7.73
N GLU A 244 -21.54 14.19 -7.99
CA GLU A 244 -22.38 12.98 -7.98
C GLU A 244 -22.99 12.81 -9.38
N GLY A 245 -22.41 11.91 -10.17
CA GLY A 245 -22.67 11.84 -11.61
C GLY A 245 -22.25 13.15 -12.30
N GLU A 246 -23.16 13.80 -12.99
CA GLU A 246 -22.94 15.10 -13.64
C GLU A 246 -23.28 16.31 -12.73
N SER A 247 -23.78 16.06 -11.52
CA SER A 247 -24.21 17.11 -10.59
C SER A 247 -23.08 17.51 -9.65
N VAL A 248 -22.79 18.82 -9.59
CA VAL A 248 -21.88 19.39 -8.58
C VAL A 248 -22.59 19.41 -7.23
N LYS A 249 -21.97 18.83 -6.21
CA LYS A 249 -22.47 18.84 -4.83
C LYS A 249 -21.75 19.84 -3.94
N GLY A 250 -20.48 20.10 -4.24
CA GLY A 250 -19.67 20.99 -3.41
C GLY A 250 -18.25 21.16 -3.92
N VAL A 251 -17.48 21.85 -3.10
CA VAL A 251 -16.01 21.99 -3.25
C VAL A 251 -15.39 21.67 -1.90
N VAL A 252 -14.30 20.93 -1.90
CA VAL A 252 -13.45 20.72 -0.72
C VAL A 252 -12.14 21.46 -0.94
N GLU A 253 -11.80 22.34 0.00
CA GLU A 253 -10.53 23.04 0.00
C GLU A 253 -9.53 22.33 0.92
N LEU A 254 -8.25 22.46 0.60
CA LEU A 254 -7.18 21.90 1.41
C LEU A 254 -7.28 22.36 2.87
N MET A 255 -7.65 23.61 3.12
CA MET A 255 -7.84 24.15 4.47
C MET A 255 -8.99 23.49 5.24
N ASP A 256 -10.04 23.03 4.55
CA ASP A 256 -11.15 22.31 5.18
C ASP A 256 -10.70 20.91 5.62
N VAL A 257 -10.02 20.21 4.73
CA VAL A 257 -9.38 18.92 5.05
C VAL A 257 -8.46 19.07 6.26
N LEU A 258 -7.76 20.18 6.37
CA LEU A 258 -6.78 20.47 7.42
C LEU A 258 -7.41 20.85 8.77
N SER A 259 -8.54 21.50 8.74
CA SER A 259 -9.32 21.80 9.95
C SER A 259 -9.80 20.52 10.61
N PHE A 260 -10.12 19.51 9.81
CA PHE A 260 -10.35 18.15 10.27
C PHE A 260 -9.07 17.48 10.81
N PHE A 261 -7.91 17.92 10.34
CA PHE A 261 -6.59 17.35 10.61
C PHE A 261 -5.81 18.15 11.65
N SER A 262 -6.35 18.65 12.68
CA SER A 262 -5.62 19.51 13.65
C SER A 262 -4.36 18.89 14.27
N SER A 263 -3.63 18.06 13.55
CA SER A 263 -2.40 17.44 14.03
C SER A 263 -1.25 17.42 12.99
N ARG A 264 -0.04 17.26 13.49
CA ARG A 264 1.31 17.40 12.89
C ARG A 264 1.55 16.93 11.43
N SER A 265 0.68 16.08 10.86
CA SER A 265 0.86 15.48 9.52
C SER A 265 0.82 16.50 8.39
N TYR A 266 0.05 17.55 8.54
CA TYR A 266 -0.16 18.59 7.54
C TYR A 266 1.03 19.50 7.34
N VAL A 267 1.76 19.76 8.42
CA VAL A 267 2.88 20.71 8.40
C VAL A 267 3.95 20.25 7.39
N VAL A 268 4.19 18.95 7.26
CA VAL A 268 5.21 18.42 6.32
C VAL A 268 4.82 18.65 4.86
N SER A 269 3.58 18.32 4.47
CA SER A 269 3.12 18.51 3.09
C SER A 269 3.12 19.99 2.68
N LEU A 270 2.68 20.89 3.58
CA LEU A 270 2.71 22.33 3.35
C LEU A 270 4.14 22.86 3.26
N GLN A 271 5.04 22.40 4.13
CA GLN A 271 6.45 22.80 4.10
C GLN A 271 7.14 22.37 2.80
N VAL A 272 6.85 21.15 2.31
CA VAL A 272 7.31 20.71 0.99
C VAL A 272 6.75 21.59 -0.11
N GLU A 273 5.47 21.94 -0.07
CA GLU A 273 4.85 22.81 -1.09
C GLU A 273 5.45 24.21 -1.09
N GLN A 274 5.66 24.80 0.07
CA GLN A 274 6.18 26.17 0.23
C GLN A 274 7.71 26.25 0.11
N ALA A 275 8.42 25.11 0.09
CA ALA A 275 9.88 25.11 -0.05
C ALA A 275 10.30 25.81 -1.35
N ASN A 276 11.05 26.89 -1.23
CA ASN A 276 11.59 27.69 -2.33
C ASN A 276 13.13 27.57 -2.45
N SER A 277 13.74 26.71 -1.65
CA SER A 277 15.16 26.37 -1.70
C SER A 277 15.39 24.91 -1.35
N LEU A 278 16.57 24.38 -1.68
CA LEU A 278 16.97 23.01 -1.33
C LEU A 278 17.06 22.81 0.17
N GLU A 279 17.52 23.82 0.93
CA GLU A 279 17.61 23.76 2.39
C GLU A 279 16.23 23.66 3.04
N ALA A 280 15.25 24.45 2.56
CA ALA A 280 13.88 24.40 3.04
C ALA A 280 13.22 23.04 2.69
N LEU A 281 13.50 22.52 1.49
CA LEU A 281 13.03 21.20 1.05
C LEU A 281 13.64 20.08 1.89
N ALA A 282 14.94 20.17 2.23
CA ALA A 282 15.63 19.21 3.08
C ALA A 282 15.05 19.20 4.50
N ALA A 283 14.81 20.37 5.08
CA ALA A 283 14.20 20.48 6.41
C ALA A 283 12.80 19.85 6.46
N ALA A 284 11.98 20.08 5.43
CA ALA A 284 10.65 19.45 5.32
C ALA A 284 10.76 17.92 5.13
N SER A 285 11.68 17.49 4.28
CA SER A 285 11.91 16.08 3.93
C SER A 285 12.38 15.24 5.13
N GLN A 286 13.17 15.80 6.03
CA GLN A 286 13.68 15.14 7.25
C GLN A 286 12.56 14.83 8.26
N ARG A 287 11.42 15.49 8.18
CA ARG A 287 10.27 15.25 9.07
C ARG A 287 9.34 14.11 8.62
N THR A 288 9.60 13.50 7.47
CA THR A 288 8.80 12.37 6.95
C THR A 288 8.70 11.18 7.92
N PRO A 289 9.77 10.74 8.64
CA PRO A 289 9.65 9.65 9.61
C PRO A 289 8.70 9.97 10.78
N GLU A 290 8.66 11.23 11.24
CA GLU A 290 7.71 11.67 12.28
C GLU A 290 6.26 11.56 11.80
N LEU A 291 6.01 11.92 10.53
CA LEU A 291 4.72 11.76 9.89
C LEU A 291 4.31 10.27 9.81
N VAL A 292 5.23 9.40 9.35
CA VAL A 292 4.99 7.95 9.29
C VAL A 292 4.62 7.40 10.65
N ASN A 293 5.41 7.73 11.68
CA ASN A 293 5.15 7.27 13.04
C ASN A 293 3.78 7.76 13.55
N ALA A 294 3.44 9.04 13.30
CA ALA A 294 2.14 9.59 13.68
C ALA A 294 0.98 8.85 13.01
N LEU A 295 1.08 8.56 11.71
CA LEU A 295 0.07 7.80 10.96
C LEU A 295 -0.11 6.38 11.53
N MET A 296 0.99 5.70 11.84
CA MET A 296 0.97 4.33 12.36
C MET A 296 0.40 4.26 13.78
N VAL A 297 0.82 5.16 14.67
CA VAL A 297 0.31 5.24 16.06
C VAL A 297 -1.19 5.52 16.08
N GLN A 298 -1.69 6.29 15.13
CA GLN A 298 -3.10 6.65 15.01
C GLN A 298 -3.96 5.57 14.30
N GLY A 299 -3.37 4.43 13.93
CA GLY A 299 -4.09 3.31 13.34
C GLY A 299 -4.54 3.52 11.89
N VAL A 300 -3.89 4.44 11.16
CA VAL A 300 -4.16 4.66 9.74
C VAL A 300 -3.86 3.38 8.96
N LYS A 301 -4.78 2.97 8.07
CA LYS A 301 -4.56 1.81 7.22
C LYS A 301 -3.31 2.00 6.37
N LEU A 302 -2.47 0.97 6.33
CA LEU A 302 -1.17 1.01 5.67
C LEU A 302 -1.26 1.46 4.21
N ARG A 303 -2.26 0.99 3.44
CA ARG A 303 -2.48 1.39 2.04
C ARG A 303 -2.54 2.92 1.91
N PHE A 304 -3.31 3.57 2.77
CA PHE A 304 -3.48 5.03 2.73
C PHE A 304 -2.21 5.78 3.14
N ALA A 305 -1.49 5.26 4.15
CA ALA A 305 -0.21 5.83 4.52
C ALA A 305 0.80 5.72 3.36
N MET A 306 0.81 4.60 2.64
CA MET A 306 1.65 4.40 1.45
C MET A 306 1.30 5.38 0.34
N ASP A 307 0.02 5.52 -0.02
CA ASP A 307 -0.44 6.44 -1.07
C ASP A 307 -0.09 7.89 -0.76
N LEU A 308 -0.30 8.33 0.49
CA LEU A 308 0.05 9.69 0.92
C LEU A 308 1.56 9.92 0.85
N LEU A 309 2.35 8.96 1.33
CA LEU A 309 3.82 9.08 1.34
C LEU A 309 4.40 8.99 -0.07
N ALA A 310 3.84 8.17 -0.95
CA ALA A 310 4.22 8.13 -2.36
C ALA A 310 3.96 9.48 -3.05
N ALA A 311 2.80 10.09 -2.82
CA ALA A 311 2.49 11.41 -3.35
C ALA A 311 3.46 12.49 -2.81
N LEU A 312 3.78 12.44 -1.51
CA LEU A 312 4.72 13.36 -0.88
C LEU A 312 6.16 13.20 -1.41
N ASN A 313 6.64 11.96 -1.52
CA ASN A 313 7.95 11.65 -2.07
C ASN A 313 8.07 12.09 -3.53
N GLY A 314 7.05 11.80 -4.36
CA GLY A 314 7.00 12.27 -5.74
C GLY A 314 7.07 13.80 -5.83
N ARG A 315 6.42 14.52 -4.89
CA ARG A 315 6.49 15.99 -4.81
C ARG A 315 7.88 16.49 -4.41
N ILE A 316 8.52 15.86 -3.42
CA ILE A 316 9.89 16.18 -3.01
C ILE A 316 10.84 15.99 -4.19
N MET A 317 10.76 14.86 -4.91
CA MET A 317 11.63 14.57 -6.05
C MET A 317 11.38 15.52 -7.23
N SER A 318 10.10 15.85 -7.50
CA SER A 318 9.75 16.83 -8.53
C SER A 318 10.30 18.24 -8.22
N LYS A 319 10.32 18.65 -6.96
CA LYS A 319 10.93 19.91 -6.55
C LYS A 319 12.46 19.88 -6.60
N ALA A 320 13.08 18.78 -6.15
CA ALA A 320 14.52 18.59 -6.30
C ALA A 320 14.93 18.71 -7.77
N TRP A 321 14.17 18.08 -8.68
CA TRP A 321 14.33 18.21 -10.12
C TRP A 321 14.27 19.68 -10.58
N SER A 322 13.24 20.43 -10.18
CA SER A 322 13.07 21.81 -10.61
C SER A 322 14.17 22.76 -10.10
N PHE A 323 14.86 22.42 -9.02
CA PHE A 323 15.98 23.19 -8.48
C PHE A 323 17.33 22.83 -9.12
N THR A 324 17.45 21.61 -9.67
CA THR A 324 18.74 21.09 -10.18
C THR A 324 18.82 21.02 -11.71
N VAL A 325 17.68 20.99 -12.40
CA VAL A 325 17.62 20.80 -13.85
C VAL A 325 17.08 22.06 -14.54
N PRO A 326 17.79 22.57 -15.57
CA PRO A 326 17.33 23.73 -16.34
C PRO A 326 15.96 23.50 -17.01
N GLU A 327 15.10 24.52 -16.93
CA GLU A 327 13.69 24.45 -17.36
C GLU A 327 13.52 24.02 -18.83
N GLN A 328 14.44 24.41 -19.70
CA GLN A 328 14.43 24.06 -21.13
C GLN A 328 14.42 22.54 -21.40
N TYR A 329 14.90 21.71 -20.46
CA TYR A 329 14.93 20.25 -20.59
C TYR A 329 13.71 19.57 -19.97
N HIS A 330 12.85 20.29 -19.22
CA HIS A 330 11.72 19.69 -18.53
C HIS A 330 10.71 19.04 -19.47
N THR A 331 10.46 19.61 -20.66
CA THR A 331 9.53 19.04 -21.64
C THR A 331 10.15 17.96 -22.52
N GLN A 332 11.49 17.92 -22.58
CA GLN A 332 12.27 17.00 -23.42
C GLN A 332 12.81 15.79 -22.63
N SER A 333 12.47 15.68 -21.36
CA SER A 333 12.95 14.60 -20.49
C SER A 333 11.87 14.16 -19.52
N CYS A 334 12.03 12.96 -18.97
CA CYS A 334 11.17 12.39 -17.93
C CYS A 334 12.02 11.72 -16.86
N LEU A 335 12.02 12.28 -15.65
CA LEU A 335 12.58 11.60 -14.48
C LEU A 335 11.58 10.54 -14.03
N MET A 336 12.02 9.31 -13.95
CA MET A 336 11.23 8.20 -13.42
C MET A 336 11.85 7.64 -12.15
N VAL A 337 11.01 7.23 -11.21
CA VAL A 337 11.37 6.42 -10.04
C VAL A 337 10.95 4.99 -10.28
N MET A 338 11.64 4.05 -9.67
CA MET A 338 11.50 2.63 -9.91
C MET A 338 11.45 1.84 -8.60
N GLY A 339 11.44 0.52 -8.66
CA GLY A 339 11.44 -0.33 -7.47
C GLY A 339 10.25 -0.08 -6.55
N SER A 340 10.49 -0.01 -5.24
CA SER A 340 9.42 0.24 -4.25
C SER A 340 8.85 1.65 -4.33
N GLU A 341 9.67 2.65 -4.69
CA GLU A 341 9.21 4.03 -4.89
C GLU A 341 8.30 4.12 -6.12
N GLY A 342 8.71 3.53 -7.25
CA GLY A 342 7.90 3.52 -8.48
C GLY A 342 6.56 2.80 -8.32
N ARG A 343 6.47 1.85 -7.39
CA ARG A 343 5.21 1.20 -7.02
C ARG A 343 4.38 1.97 -5.99
N GLY A 344 4.91 3.06 -5.42
CA GLY A 344 4.27 3.79 -4.31
C GLY A 344 4.20 2.97 -3.01
N GLU A 345 5.09 1.99 -2.82
CA GLU A 345 5.09 1.07 -1.68
C GLU A 345 6.21 1.38 -0.67
N GLN A 346 6.90 2.48 -0.85
CA GLN A 346 7.99 2.92 0.03
C GLN A 346 7.45 3.82 1.15
N ILE A 347 7.47 3.35 2.38
CA ILE A 347 6.96 4.11 3.54
C ILE A 347 8.07 4.93 4.18
N LEU A 348 9.20 4.31 4.48
CA LEU A 348 10.41 5.00 4.92
C LEU A 348 11.34 5.18 3.72
N LYS A 349 12.06 6.29 3.69
CA LYS A 349 13.07 6.51 2.66
C LYS A 349 14.13 5.42 2.74
N THR A 350 14.14 4.58 1.72
CA THR A 350 15.19 3.58 1.48
C THR A 350 16.11 4.09 0.38
N ASP A 351 16.83 3.19 -0.27
CA ASP A 351 17.66 3.50 -1.44
C ASP A 351 16.83 4.15 -2.57
N GLN A 352 17.45 5.10 -3.26
CA GLN A 352 16.87 5.71 -4.44
C GLN A 352 17.06 4.82 -5.65
N ASP A 353 15.95 4.48 -6.34
CA ASP A 353 15.97 3.80 -7.64
C ASP A 353 15.35 4.74 -8.67
N ASN A 354 16.15 5.33 -9.57
CA ASN A 354 15.66 6.30 -10.54
C ASN A 354 16.37 6.20 -11.91
N GLY A 355 15.75 6.75 -12.93
CA GLY A 355 16.25 6.79 -14.28
C GLY A 355 15.74 8.00 -15.04
N LEU A 356 16.38 8.33 -16.16
CA LEU A 356 16.03 9.45 -17.02
C LEU A 356 15.77 9.00 -18.44
N ILE A 357 14.61 9.41 -18.97
CA ILE A 357 14.26 9.24 -20.38
C ILE A 357 14.35 10.59 -21.06
N LEU A 358 15.06 10.66 -22.18
CA LEU A 358 15.20 11.85 -23.02
C LEU A 358 14.38 11.68 -24.30
N ALA A 359 13.87 12.76 -24.85
CA ALA A 359 13.39 12.78 -26.23
C ALA A 359 14.54 12.46 -27.19
N ASP A 360 14.25 11.82 -28.33
CA ASP A 360 15.29 11.37 -29.28
C ASP A 360 16.05 12.54 -29.90
N ASP A 361 15.46 13.71 -29.99
CA ASP A 361 16.03 14.96 -30.49
C ASP A 361 16.63 15.87 -29.41
N CYS A 362 16.57 15.47 -28.12
CA CYS A 362 17.07 16.23 -27.01
C CYS A 362 18.61 16.37 -27.07
N GLN A 363 19.09 17.63 -27.11
CA GLN A 363 20.51 17.96 -27.05
C GLN A 363 20.82 18.52 -25.67
N TRP A 364 21.33 17.69 -24.78
CA TRP A 364 21.66 18.05 -23.39
C TRP A 364 23.13 17.67 -23.05
N PRO A 365 24.10 18.53 -23.42
CA PRO A 365 25.54 18.20 -23.28
C PRO A 365 25.99 17.97 -21.84
N THR A 366 25.36 18.64 -20.87
CA THR A 366 25.75 18.64 -19.44
C THR A 366 24.89 17.67 -18.61
N VAL A 367 24.06 16.82 -19.24
CA VAL A 367 23.12 15.91 -18.55
C VAL A 367 23.80 15.09 -17.44
N ALA A 368 25.03 14.64 -17.64
CA ALA A 368 25.75 13.86 -16.64
C ALA A 368 26.09 14.68 -15.36
N GLU A 369 26.38 15.96 -15.51
CA GLU A 369 26.68 16.86 -14.38
C GLU A 369 25.43 17.14 -13.55
N GLU A 370 24.31 17.48 -14.22
CA GLU A 370 23.05 17.72 -13.52
C GLU A 370 22.49 16.45 -12.87
N MET A 371 22.68 15.28 -13.49
CA MET A 371 22.24 14.01 -12.92
C MET A 371 23.07 13.60 -11.70
N ASN A 372 24.35 13.90 -11.68
CA ASN A 372 25.16 13.75 -10.47
C ASN A 372 24.70 14.71 -9.37
N THR A 373 24.47 15.98 -9.70
CA THR A 373 23.94 16.98 -8.77
C THR A 373 22.58 16.57 -8.21
N LEU A 374 21.68 16.07 -9.05
CA LEU A 374 20.38 15.56 -8.60
C LEU A 374 20.52 14.36 -7.65
N THR A 375 21.43 13.43 -7.96
CA THR A 375 21.70 12.27 -7.09
C THR A 375 22.21 12.72 -5.72
N GLU A 376 23.16 13.64 -5.66
CA GLU A 376 23.66 14.21 -4.41
C GLU A 376 22.58 14.97 -3.63
N THR A 377 21.77 15.74 -4.35
CA THR A 377 20.61 16.44 -3.76
C THR A 377 19.64 15.44 -3.11
N LEU A 378 19.30 14.35 -3.80
CA LEU A 378 18.42 13.32 -3.24
C LEU A 378 19.02 12.64 -2.01
N ILE A 379 20.35 12.46 -1.97
CA ILE A 379 21.05 11.97 -0.76
C ILE A 379 20.87 12.96 0.40
N GLN A 380 21.05 14.25 0.17
CA GLN A 380 20.83 15.30 1.19
C GLN A 380 19.36 15.34 1.66
N LEU A 381 18.43 15.04 0.79
CA LEU A 381 17.00 14.93 1.11
C LEU A 381 16.62 13.63 1.87
N GLY A 382 17.61 12.77 2.14
CA GLY A 382 17.47 11.55 2.94
C GLY A 382 17.16 10.28 2.13
N TYR A 383 17.41 10.27 0.82
CA TYR A 383 17.33 9.08 -0.03
C TYR A 383 18.74 8.50 -0.25
N PRO A 384 19.17 7.44 0.46
CA PRO A 384 20.50 6.87 0.31
C PRO A 384 20.74 6.34 -1.13
N PRO A 385 22.00 6.25 -1.58
CA PRO A 385 22.30 5.69 -2.88
C PRO A 385 21.91 4.21 -2.96
N CYS A 386 21.46 3.79 -4.15
CA CYS A 386 21.13 2.39 -4.41
C CYS A 386 22.40 1.52 -4.43
N PRO A 387 22.46 0.43 -3.63
CA PRO A 387 23.58 -0.51 -3.69
C PRO A 387 23.76 -1.17 -5.08
N GLY A 388 22.66 -1.26 -5.85
CA GLY A 388 22.67 -1.77 -7.22
C GLY A 388 23.05 -0.73 -8.27
N ASN A 389 23.38 0.51 -7.86
CA ASN A 389 23.71 1.62 -8.74
C ASN A 389 22.64 1.94 -9.81
N ILE A 390 21.35 1.80 -9.41
CA ILE A 390 20.19 2.07 -10.25
C ILE A 390 19.78 3.53 -10.03
N MET A 391 20.56 4.44 -10.61
CA MET A 391 20.42 5.89 -10.38
C MET A 391 20.81 6.66 -11.64
N VAL A 392 20.25 7.86 -11.79
CA VAL A 392 20.55 8.75 -12.92
C VAL A 392 22.01 9.19 -13.00
N SER A 393 22.80 9.06 -11.93
CA SER A 393 24.25 9.24 -11.97
C SER A 393 24.99 8.11 -12.71
N ASN A 394 24.32 6.96 -12.93
CA ASN A 394 24.84 5.88 -13.74
C ASN A 394 24.32 6.02 -15.19
N PRO A 395 25.19 6.19 -16.20
CA PRO A 395 24.79 6.35 -17.59
C PRO A 395 23.90 5.21 -18.15
N GLU A 396 23.92 4.03 -17.56
CA GLU A 396 23.05 2.92 -17.96
C GLU A 396 21.55 3.24 -17.77
N TRP A 397 21.23 4.12 -16.82
CA TRP A 397 19.87 4.52 -16.47
C TRP A 397 19.47 5.89 -17.04
N VAL A 398 20.27 6.41 -17.98
CA VAL A 398 20.01 7.65 -18.73
C VAL A 398 20.06 7.35 -20.21
N GLY A 399 19.01 7.71 -20.95
CA GLY A 399 18.99 7.47 -22.40
C GLY A 399 17.77 8.04 -23.09
N THR A 400 17.86 8.12 -24.41
CA THR A 400 16.72 8.53 -25.24
C THR A 400 15.67 7.41 -25.31
N VAL A 401 14.45 7.75 -25.75
CA VAL A 401 13.38 6.77 -25.97
C VAL A 401 13.87 5.61 -26.84
N SER A 402 14.59 5.90 -27.93
CA SER A 402 15.15 4.88 -28.84
C SER A 402 16.20 4.01 -28.15
N GLN A 403 17.06 4.59 -27.29
CA GLN A 403 18.04 3.83 -26.53
C GLN A 403 17.38 2.90 -25.51
N TRP A 404 16.34 3.36 -24.80
CA TRP A 404 15.55 2.53 -23.88
C TRP A 404 14.87 1.36 -24.61
N LYS A 405 14.25 1.59 -25.79
CA LYS A 405 13.66 0.53 -26.62
C LYS A 405 14.70 -0.51 -27.05
N ASN A 406 15.91 -0.06 -27.39
CA ASN A 406 17.03 -0.95 -27.75
C ASN A 406 17.50 -1.76 -26.51
N ASN A 407 17.58 -1.14 -25.34
CA ASN A 407 17.95 -1.82 -24.09
C ASN A 407 16.92 -2.89 -23.72
N ILE A 408 15.63 -2.59 -23.80
CA ILE A 408 14.55 -3.58 -23.61
C ILE A 408 14.76 -4.77 -24.54
N THR A 409 15.00 -4.52 -25.83
CA THR A 409 15.23 -5.59 -26.82
C THR A 409 16.45 -6.46 -26.46
N LYS A 410 17.55 -5.84 -26.00
CA LYS A 410 18.75 -6.56 -25.54
C LYS A 410 18.45 -7.43 -24.33
N TRP A 411 17.76 -6.89 -23.33
CA TRP A 411 17.43 -7.61 -22.10
C TRP A 411 16.45 -8.77 -22.34
N VAL A 412 15.46 -8.60 -23.22
CA VAL A 412 14.52 -9.65 -23.61
C VAL A 412 15.25 -10.79 -24.33
N ASN A 413 16.26 -10.49 -25.16
CA ASN A 413 17.03 -11.50 -25.89
C ASN A 413 18.03 -12.23 -24.98
N ALA A 414 18.66 -11.52 -24.03
CA ALA A 414 19.66 -12.09 -23.14
C ALA A 414 19.04 -13.08 -22.12
N ARG A 415 17.90 -12.73 -21.52
CA ARG A 415 17.14 -13.56 -20.56
C ARG A 415 17.94 -14.03 -19.34
N ASP A 416 19.10 -13.42 -19.09
CA ASP A 416 19.88 -13.70 -17.89
C ASP A 416 19.29 -12.99 -16.65
N GLY A 417 19.82 -13.33 -15.47
CA GLY A 417 19.27 -12.82 -14.20
C GLY A 417 19.36 -11.30 -14.06
N ASP A 418 20.40 -10.67 -14.60
CA ASP A 418 20.59 -9.21 -14.58
C ASP A 418 19.58 -8.53 -15.52
N SER A 419 19.45 -9.01 -16.73
CA SER A 419 18.49 -8.51 -17.73
C SER A 419 17.04 -8.62 -17.23
N LEU A 420 16.67 -9.78 -16.65
CA LEU A 420 15.34 -9.97 -16.06
C LEU A 420 15.09 -9.02 -14.88
N MET A 421 16.11 -8.75 -14.07
CA MET A 421 16.01 -7.78 -12.97
C MET A 421 15.78 -6.37 -13.50
N LYS A 422 16.51 -5.95 -14.55
CA LYS A 422 16.35 -4.63 -15.19
C LYS A 422 14.96 -4.46 -15.81
N LEU A 423 14.44 -5.49 -16.49
CA LEU A 423 13.04 -5.49 -16.97
C LEU A 423 12.04 -5.35 -15.82
N ALA A 424 12.25 -6.07 -14.70
CA ALA A 424 11.39 -6.00 -13.54
C ALA A 424 11.37 -4.61 -12.89
N ILE A 425 12.53 -3.96 -12.81
CA ILE A 425 12.69 -2.62 -12.26
C ILE A 425 12.02 -1.58 -13.18
N LEU A 426 12.23 -1.69 -14.49
CA LEU A 426 11.63 -0.79 -15.48
C LEU A 426 10.10 -0.92 -15.52
N LEU A 427 9.55 -2.12 -15.33
CA LEU A 427 8.10 -2.35 -15.27
C LEU A 427 7.42 -1.65 -14.10
N ASP A 428 8.16 -1.37 -13.03
CA ASP A 428 7.68 -0.63 -11.86
C ASP A 428 7.92 0.89 -11.97
N SER A 429 8.38 1.38 -13.12
CA SER A 429 8.70 2.80 -13.28
C SER A 429 7.48 3.71 -13.20
N HIS A 430 7.64 4.85 -12.55
CA HIS A 430 6.64 5.91 -12.44
C HIS A 430 7.30 7.27 -12.70
N GLY A 431 6.71 8.08 -13.60
CA GLY A 431 7.23 9.42 -13.90
C GLY A 431 6.90 10.41 -12.79
N VAL A 432 7.92 11.09 -12.24
CA VAL A 432 7.74 12.05 -11.14
C VAL A 432 8.00 13.50 -11.56
N ALA A 433 8.75 13.72 -12.64
CA ALA A 433 9.00 15.06 -13.18
C ALA A 433 9.25 15.01 -14.70
N GLY A 434 9.03 16.12 -15.38
CA GLY A 434 9.21 16.24 -16.81
C GLY A 434 7.98 15.77 -17.62
N ASN A 435 8.20 15.21 -18.79
CA ASN A 435 7.17 14.80 -19.75
C ASN A 435 6.83 13.30 -19.62
N PRO A 436 5.70 12.92 -19.03
CA PRO A 436 5.34 11.52 -18.80
C PRO A 436 5.12 10.73 -20.11
N ALA A 437 4.79 11.38 -21.23
CA ALA A 437 4.56 10.71 -22.50
C ALA A 437 5.82 9.98 -23.02
N LEU A 438 7.03 10.38 -22.59
CA LEU A 438 8.27 9.68 -22.92
C LEU A 438 8.33 8.31 -22.22
N LEU A 439 7.89 8.24 -20.96
CA LEU A 439 7.80 6.98 -20.23
C LEU A 439 6.74 6.05 -20.83
N ASP A 440 5.60 6.59 -21.26
CA ASP A 440 4.53 5.80 -21.87
C ASP A 440 5.02 5.11 -23.16
N GLN A 441 5.86 5.78 -23.97
CA GLN A 441 6.46 5.19 -25.16
C GLN A 441 7.42 4.02 -24.83
N VAL A 442 8.19 4.16 -23.76
CA VAL A 442 9.13 3.11 -23.31
C VAL A 442 8.33 1.93 -22.72
N ARG A 443 7.29 2.20 -21.97
CA ARG A 443 6.42 1.19 -21.35
C ARG A 443 5.65 0.38 -22.39
N GLU A 444 5.14 1.05 -23.43
CA GLU A 444 4.47 0.37 -24.53
C GLU A 444 5.42 -0.60 -25.23
N ALA A 445 6.65 -0.19 -25.54
CA ALA A 445 7.65 -1.07 -26.13
C ALA A 445 8.00 -2.27 -25.23
N LEU A 446 8.01 -2.07 -23.91
CA LEU A 446 8.21 -3.16 -22.94
C LEU A 446 7.07 -4.17 -23.00
N PHE A 447 5.81 -3.71 -22.99
CA PHE A 447 4.65 -4.59 -23.12
C PHE A 447 4.63 -5.33 -24.46
N GLU A 448 4.89 -4.65 -25.58
CA GLU A 448 4.94 -5.27 -26.91
C GLU A 448 5.95 -6.42 -26.98
N ARG A 449 7.10 -6.26 -26.32
CA ARG A 449 8.18 -7.24 -26.37
C ARG A 449 8.03 -8.39 -25.38
N CYS A 450 7.37 -8.16 -24.24
CA CYS A 450 7.39 -9.10 -23.12
C CYS A 450 6.06 -9.85 -22.90
N SER A 451 4.90 -9.24 -23.20
CA SER A 451 3.61 -9.76 -22.76
C SER A 451 3.19 -11.07 -23.43
N HIS A 452 3.69 -11.37 -24.62
CA HIS A 452 3.34 -12.58 -25.38
C HIS A 452 4.51 -13.58 -25.48
N ASP A 453 5.66 -13.31 -24.87
CA ASP A 453 6.80 -14.23 -24.83
C ASP A 453 6.65 -15.19 -23.64
N GLU A 454 6.00 -16.34 -23.86
CA GLU A 454 5.74 -17.35 -22.82
C GLU A 454 7.04 -17.83 -22.14
N LEU A 455 8.12 -17.95 -22.90
CA LEU A 455 9.40 -18.38 -22.35
C LEU A 455 10.01 -17.30 -21.44
N LEU A 456 9.95 -16.04 -21.85
CA LEU A 456 10.38 -14.91 -21.02
C LEU A 456 9.54 -14.83 -19.74
N LEU A 457 8.21 -14.96 -19.86
CA LEU A 457 7.29 -14.95 -18.71
C LEU A 457 7.59 -16.10 -17.74
N SER A 458 7.94 -17.29 -18.23
CA SER A 458 8.37 -18.43 -17.41
C SER A 458 9.66 -18.10 -16.65
N TYR A 459 10.71 -17.60 -17.31
CA TYR A 459 11.95 -17.17 -16.66
C TYR A 459 11.68 -16.05 -15.64
N PHE A 460 10.84 -15.10 -15.99
CA PHE A 460 10.46 -13.99 -15.12
C PHE A 460 9.72 -14.49 -13.88
N ALA A 461 8.72 -15.36 -14.03
CA ALA A 461 7.95 -15.93 -12.92
C ALA A 461 8.81 -16.75 -11.95
N ARG A 462 9.85 -17.42 -12.46
CA ARG A 462 10.76 -18.25 -11.66
C ARG A 462 11.42 -17.48 -10.52
N ALA A 463 11.69 -16.19 -10.70
CA ALA A 463 12.28 -15.37 -9.65
C ALA A 463 11.40 -15.28 -8.41
N ALA A 464 10.06 -15.33 -8.53
CA ALA A 464 9.14 -15.37 -7.39
C ALA A 464 9.32 -16.62 -6.50
N LEU A 465 9.85 -17.71 -7.06
CA LEU A 465 10.09 -18.97 -6.35
C LEU A 465 11.46 -19.04 -5.68
N ARG A 466 12.38 -18.13 -5.99
CA ARG A 466 13.80 -18.17 -5.59
C ARG A 466 14.00 -18.30 -4.08
N PHE A 467 13.19 -17.62 -3.28
CA PHE A 467 13.33 -17.62 -1.84
C PHE A 467 12.32 -18.58 -1.21
N SER A 468 12.77 -19.43 -0.29
CA SER A 468 11.86 -20.31 0.46
C SER A 468 10.91 -19.50 1.33
N THR A 469 9.65 -19.90 1.39
CA THR A 469 8.71 -19.37 2.37
C THR A 469 9.18 -19.77 3.78
N PRO A 470 9.21 -18.86 4.77
CA PRO A 470 9.76 -19.15 6.09
C PRO A 470 8.80 -19.96 6.98
N LEU A 471 8.22 -21.00 6.39
CA LEU A 471 7.45 -22.03 7.05
C LEU A 471 8.31 -23.30 7.19
N THR A 472 8.09 -24.04 8.27
CA THR A 472 8.62 -25.40 8.39
C THR A 472 7.93 -26.32 7.38
N LEU A 473 8.42 -27.53 7.21
CA LEU A 473 7.75 -28.55 6.39
C LEU A 473 6.31 -28.79 6.86
N PHE A 474 6.02 -28.51 8.13
CA PHE A 474 4.74 -28.72 8.80
C PHE A 474 3.84 -27.47 8.82
N GLY A 475 4.20 -26.41 8.08
CA GLY A 475 3.40 -25.18 8.02
C GLY A 475 3.52 -24.26 9.23
N SER A 476 4.34 -24.57 10.22
CA SER A 476 4.62 -23.68 11.36
C SER A 476 5.66 -22.63 10.99
N LEU A 477 5.64 -21.49 11.69
CA LEU A 477 6.65 -20.44 11.50
C LEU A 477 8.04 -20.96 11.88
N LYS A 478 9.03 -20.73 11.02
CA LYS A 478 10.44 -20.89 11.42
C LYS A 478 10.77 -19.85 12.48
N LYS A 479 11.52 -20.26 13.50
CA LYS A 479 11.93 -19.36 14.60
C LYS A 479 13.47 -19.21 14.62
N PRO A 480 14.10 -18.64 13.58
CA PRO A 480 15.55 -18.42 13.60
C PRO A 480 15.91 -17.35 14.65
N GLN A 481 17.07 -17.50 15.31
CA GLN A 481 17.53 -16.56 16.35
C GLN A 481 17.53 -15.10 15.92
N HIS A 482 17.77 -14.84 14.63
CA HIS A 482 17.84 -13.49 14.05
C HIS A 482 16.55 -13.06 13.32
N GLY A 483 15.42 -13.69 13.59
CA GLY A 483 14.13 -13.36 12.96
C GLY A 483 13.98 -13.85 11.52
N ILE A 484 12.75 -13.76 11.01
CA ILE A 484 12.34 -14.15 9.66
C ILE A 484 12.54 -12.97 8.70
N ASP A 485 13.23 -13.20 7.57
CA ASP A 485 13.31 -12.22 6.47
C ASP A 485 11.98 -12.21 5.69
N ILE A 486 11.08 -11.33 6.11
CA ILE A 486 9.75 -11.20 5.49
C ILE A 486 9.79 -10.49 4.13
N LYS A 487 10.85 -9.71 3.83
CA LYS A 487 11.03 -9.12 2.50
C LYS A 487 11.24 -10.21 1.46
N LYS A 488 12.14 -11.16 1.73
CA LYS A 488 12.46 -12.25 0.80
C LYS A 488 11.40 -13.35 0.80
N GLY A 489 10.91 -13.75 1.97
CA GLY A 489 10.02 -14.89 2.12
C GLY A 489 8.53 -14.59 1.97
N GLY A 490 8.13 -13.32 2.07
CA GLY A 490 6.73 -12.86 2.00
C GLY A 490 6.49 -11.83 0.91
N ILE A 491 7.07 -10.62 1.04
CA ILE A 491 6.79 -9.49 0.14
C ILE A 491 7.25 -9.78 -1.30
N PHE A 492 8.50 -10.20 -1.50
CA PHE A 492 9.08 -10.39 -2.82
C PHE A 492 8.29 -11.40 -3.69
N PRO A 493 7.88 -12.59 -3.20
CA PRO A 493 7.07 -13.51 -3.99
C PRO A 493 5.74 -12.92 -4.46
N ILE A 494 5.05 -12.14 -3.61
CA ILE A 494 3.79 -11.47 -3.98
C ILE A 494 4.07 -10.43 -5.04
N VAL A 495 4.94 -9.46 -4.75
CA VAL A 495 5.25 -8.34 -5.65
C VAL A 495 5.70 -8.84 -7.01
N HIS A 496 6.64 -9.81 -7.05
CA HIS A 496 7.19 -10.28 -8.30
C HIS A 496 6.23 -11.18 -9.07
N GLY A 497 5.48 -12.05 -8.39
CA GLY A 497 4.47 -12.89 -9.03
C GLY A 497 3.31 -12.08 -9.62
N VAL A 498 2.79 -11.10 -8.87
CA VAL A 498 1.74 -10.17 -9.33
C VAL A 498 2.25 -9.33 -10.51
N ARG A 499 3.49 -8.84 -10.44
CA ARG A 499 4.14 -8.13 -11.55
C ARG A 499 4.21 -8.97 -12.82
N THR A 500 4.56 -10.26 -12.71
CA THR A 500 4.62 -11.18 -13.85
C THR A 500 3.24 -11.35 -14.50
N MET A 501 2.19 -11.54 -13.69
CA MET A 501 0.82 -11.64 -14.19
C MET A 501 0.33 -10.33 -14.81
N ALA A 502 0.70 -9.19 -14.24
CA ALA A 502 0.38 -7.87 -14.77
C ALA A 502 1.09 -7.62 -16.12
N LEU A 503 2.34 -8.03 -16.26
CA LEU A 503 3.09 -7.97 -17.52
C LEU A 503 2.40 -8.77 -18.63
N GLU A 504 2.01 -10.02 -18.34
CA GLU A 504 1.29 -10.88 -19.28
C GLU A 504 -0.03 -10.24 -19.77
N ARG A 505 -0.70 -9.46 -18.90
CA ARG A 505 -1.99 -8.82 -19.19
C ARG A 505 -1.87 -7.35 -19.61
N ARG A 506 -0.66 -6.83 -19.77
CA ARG A 506 -0.38 -5.43 -20.14
C ARG A 506 -1.06 -4.44 -19.18
N ILE A 507 -1.10 -4.78 -17.87
CA ILE A 507 -1.68 -3.92 -16.84
C ILE A 507 -0.70 -2.78 -16.53
N ASN A 508 -1.13 -1.55 -16.75
CA ASN A 508 -0.32 -0.34 -16.63
C ASN A 508 -0.07 0.11 -15.18
N ALA A 509 -0.86 -0.38 -14.23
CA ALA A 509 -0.66 -0.07 -12.81
C ALA A 509 0.73 -0.49 -12.34
N THR A 510 1.37 0.32 -11.51
CA THR A 510 2.68 0.00 -10.91
C THR A 510 2.53 -0.59 -9.51
N SER A 511 1.59 -0.08 -8.69
CA SER A 511 1.28 -0.59 -7.35
C SER A 511 0.85 -2.06 -7.40
N THR A 512 1.36 -2.86 -6.46
CA THR A 512 1.00 -4.28 -6.36
C THR A 512 -0.49 -4.45 -6.01
N LEU A 513 -1.06 -3.57 -5.18
CA LEU A 513 -2.47 -3.62 -4.82
C LEU A 513 -3.37 -3.30 -6.02
N ASP A 514 -3.03 -2.26 -6.80
CA ASP A 514 -3.79 -1.90 -7.99
C ASP A 514 -3.68 -2.98 -9.09
N ARG A 515 -2.51 -3.62 -9.20
CA ARG A 515 -2.33 -4.79 -10.07
C ARG A 515 -3.19 -5.97 -9.65
N LEU A 516 -3.32 -6.25 -8.34
CA LEU A 516 -4.21 -7.29 -7.81
C LEU A 516 -5.67 -6.98 -8.12
N ASP A 517 -6.10 -5.73 -7.94
CA ASP A 517 -7.45 -5.28 -8.27
C ASP A 517 -7.74 -5.45 -9.77
N ALA A 518 -6.82 -5.05 -10.64
CA ALA A 518 -6.95 -5.20 -12.09
C ALA A 518 -6.96 -6.68 -12.54
N LEU A 519 -6.12 -7.53 -11.95
CA LEU A 519 -6.10 -8.96 -12.23
C LEU A 519 -7.37 -9.68 -11.77
N ALA A 520 -7.96 -9.24 -10.67
CA ALA A 520 -9.25 -9.75 -10.20
C ALA A 520 -10.39 -9.31 -11.12
N ALA A 521 -10.40 -8.06 -11.58
CA ALA A 521 -11.37 -7.54 -12.54
C ALA A 521 -11.27 -8.24 -13.92
N ASP A 522 -10.07 -8.62 -14.34
CA ASP A 522 -9.79 -9.38 -15.57
C ASP A 522 -10.11 -10.89 -15.42
N GLY A 523 -10.54 -11.36 -14.24
CA GLY A 523 -10.83 -12.76 -13.96
C GLY A 523 -9.62 -13.69 -13.90
N ARG A 524 -8.40 -13.14 -13.85
CA ARG A 524 -7.15 -13.92 -13.75
C ARG A 524 -6.83 -14.40 -12.35
N LEU A 525 -7.29 -13.67 -11.36
CA LEU A 525 -7.29 -14.07 -9.96
C LEU A 525 -8.72 -14.07 -9.43
N ASP A 526 -9.04 -15.03 -8.60
CA ASP A 526 -10.26 -14.98 -7.80
C ASP A 526 -10.21 -13.75 -6.90
N ARG A 527 -11.31 -13.00 -6.80
CA ARG A 527 -11.37 -11.74 -6.03
C ARG A 527 -10.95 -11.94 -4.58
N ARG A 528 -11.44 -13.01 -3.94
CA ARG A 528 -11.10 -13.31 -2.55
C ARG A 528 -9.61 -13.60 -2.38
N PHE A 529 -9.02 -14.32 -3.33
CA PHE A 529 -7.58 -14.64 -3.28
C PHE A 529 -6.72 -13.40 -3.55
N ALA A 530 -7.17 -12.49 -4.42
CA ALA A 530 -6.51 -11.20 -4.63
C ALA A 530 -6.55 -10.33 -3.36
N ASP A 531 -7.70 -10.27 -2.68
CA ASP A 531 -7.86 -9.57 -1.40
C ASP A 531 -6.95 -10.18 -0.32
N ASP A 532 -6.89 -11.51 -0.21
CA ASP A 532 -6.01 -12.21 0.74
C ASP A 532 -4.52 -11.94 0.47
N LEU A 533 -4.10 -11.87 -0.80
CA LEU A 533 -2.72 -11.47 -1.17
C LEU A 533 -2.43 -10.02 -0.81
N GLY A 534 -3.38 -9.12 -1.02
CA GLY A 534 -3.28 -7.71 -0.65
C GLY A 534 -3.10 -7.54 0.87
N GLU A 535 -3.91 -8.23 1.67
CA GLU A 535 -3.80 -8.20 3.13
C GLU A 535 -2.51 -8.86 3.65
N ALA A 536 -2.06 -9.94 3.01
CA ALA A 536 -0.78 -10.55 3.34
C ALA A 536 0.38 -9.57 3.08
N LEU A 537 0.36 -8.86 1.94
CA LEU A 537 1.35 -7.83 1.61
C LEU A 537 1.31 -6.68 2.63
N ALA A 538 0.12 -6.22 3.00
CA ALA A 538 -0.06 -5.16 4.00
C ALA A 538 0.49 -5.58 5.37
N LEU A 539 0.17 -6.79 5.83
CA LEU A 539 0.69 -7.33 7.09
C LEU A 539 2.23 -7.40 7.10
N PHE A 540 2.84 -7.96 6.03
CA PHE A 540 4.30 -8.05 5.95
C PHE A 540 4.95 -6.66 5.96
N THR A 541 4.36 -5.71 5.24
CA THR A 541 4.88 -4.34 5.16
C THR A 541 4.73 -3.63 6.50
N GLU A 542 3.61 -3.81 7.21
CA GLU A 542 3.40 -3.25 8.56
C GLU A 542 4.39 -3.82 9.58
N LEU A 543 4.58 -5.14 9.61
CA LEU A 543 5.53 -5.78 10.53
C LEU A 543 6.97 -5.30 10.25
N ARG A 544 7.34 -5.17 8.98
CA ARG A 544 8.64 -4.64 8.56
C ARG A 544 8.81 -3.19 8.98
N LEU A 545 7.80 -2.36 8.76
CA LEU A 545 7.82 -0.94 9.11
C LEU A 545 7.99 -0.75 10.62
N ARG A 546 7.23 -1.50 11.42
CA ARG A 546 7.32 -1.44 12.89
C ARG A 546 8.74 -1.77 13.37
N GLN A 547 9.34 -2.82 12.81
CA GLN A 547 10.73 -3.18 13.10
C GLN A 547 11.70 -2.06 12.71
N GLN A 548 11.53 -1.47 11.54
CA GLN A 548 12.39 -0.37 11.07
C GLN A 548 12.24 0.90 11.90
N LEU A 549 11.03 1.22 12.38
CA LEU A 549 10.80 2.36 13.27
C LEU A 549 11.48 2.14 14.63
N GLN A 550 11.39 0.95 15.21
CA GLN A 550 12.09 0.60 16.46
C GLN A 550 13.62 0.68 16.31
N GLU A 551 14.14 0.37 15.13
CA GLU A 551 15.57 0.45 14.83
C GLU A 551 16.06 1.90 14.65
N LEU A 552 15.20 2.84 14.24
CA LEU A 552 15.54 4.26 14.11
C LEU A 552 15.84 4.90 15.48
N ASP A 553 15.24 4.40 16.56
CA ASP A 553 15.49 4.87 17.93
C ASP A 553 16.83 4.38 18.49
N ASN A 554 17.52 3.48 17.80
CA ASN A 554 18.81 2.94 18.21
C ASN A 554 19.98 3.77 17.66
N ALA A 555 21.05 3.93 18.45
CA ALA A 555 22.25 4.72 18.11
C ALA A 555 23.01 4.20 16.86
N ASN A 556 22.70 3.02 16.36
CA ASN A 556 23.32 2.43 15.16
C ASN A 556 22.28 1.59 14.38
N PRO A 557 21.38 2.23 13.62
CA PRO A 557 20.26 1.55 12.98
C PRO A 557 20.73 0.61 11.86
N LYS A 558 20.69 -0.68 12.11
CA LYS A 558 20.76 -1.70 11.05
C LYS A 558 19.34 -1.91 10.54
N ARG A 559 18.96 -1.24 9.45
CA ARG A 559 17.65 -1.45 8.81
C ARG A 559 17.52 -2.91 8.38
N THR A 560 16.98 -3.75 9.25
CA THR A 560 16.77 -5.16 8.95
C THR A 560 15.39 -5.38 8.33
N ASN A 561 15.28 -6.39 7.46
CA ASN A 561 13.99 -6.86 6.93
C ASN A 561 13.51 -8.09 7.74
N ARG A 562 14.01 -8.24 8.97
CA ARG A 562 13.79 -9.43 9.79
C ARG A 562 12.84 -9.12 10.93
N VAL A 563 11.83 -9.94 11.07
CA VAL A 563 10.84 -9.90 12.15
C VAL A 563 11.16 -11.00 13.15
N VAL A 564 11.31 -10.63 14.41
CA VAL A 564 11.55 -11.56 15.52
C VAL A 564 10.21 -12.14 15.96
N VAL A 565 9.95 -13.40 15.62
CA VAL A 565 8.65 -14.05 15.84
C VAL A 565 8.26 -14.10 17.32
N GLN A 566 9.26 -14.19 18.21
CA GLN A 566 9.05 -14.25 19.67
C GLN A 566 8.48 -12.94 20.25
N GLU A 567 8.73 -11.81 19.59
CA GLU A 567 8.25 -10.48 20.00
C GLU A 567 6.82 -10.19 19.52
N LEU A 568 6.30 -11.01 18.62
CA LEU A 568 4.93 -10.90 18.13
C LEU A 568 3.93 -11.47 19.15
N SER A 569 2.75 -10.85 19.24
CA SER A 569 1.61 -11.43 19.95
C SER A 569 1.16 -12.76 19.31
N SER A 570 0.42 -13.59 20.04
CA SER A 570 -0.14 -14.84 19.50
C SER A 570 -0.95 -14.61 18.22
N LEU A 571 -1.78 -13.57 18.22
CA LEU A 571 -2.60 -13.21 17.05
C LEU A 571 -1.75 -12.76 15.85
N GLU A 572 -0.71 -11.96 16.08
CA GLU A 572 0.20 -11.54 15.01
C GLU A 572 0.97 -12.70 14.43
N ARG A 573 1.37 -13.67 15.27
CA ARG A 573 2.00 -14.92 14.81
C ARG A 573 1.07 -15.75 13.94
N ASP A 574 -0.20 -15.86 14.33
CA ASP A 574 -1.21 -16.59 13.54
C ASP A 574 -1.47 -15.93 12.20
N LEU A 575 -1.63 -14.61 12.18
CA LEU A 575 -1.79 -13.85 10.94
C LEU A 575 -0.55 -13.96 10.04
N LEU A 576 0.65 -13.86 10.61
CA LEU A 576 1.90 -14.05 9.87
C LEU A 576 1.99 -15.45 9.25
N ARG A 577 1.61 -16.50 10.02
CA ARG A 577 1.56 -17.87 9.52
C ARG A 577 0.56 -18.02 8.38
N GLU A 578 -0.66 -17.51 8.54
CA GLU A 578 -1.71 -17.54 7.52
C GLU A 578 -1.28 -16.79 6.25
N ALA A 579 -0.71 -15.60 6.39
CA ALA A 579 -0.18 -14.83 5.26
C ALA A 579 0.92 -15.59 4.50
N LEU A 580 1.81 -16.28 5.21
CA LEU A 580 2.85 -17.10 4.58
C LEU A 580 2.28 -18.36 3.89
N HIS A 581 1.16 -18.91 4.37
CA HIS A 581 0.46 -19.98 3.66
C HIS A 581 -0.16 -19.48 2.35
N ILE A 582 -0.74 -18.27 2.35
CA ILE A 582 -1.24 -17.62 1.13
C ILE A 582 -0.10 -17.43 0.12
N VAL A 583 1.09 -16.98 0.57
CA VAL A 583 2.29 -16.88 -0.28
C VAL A 583 2.70 -18.24 -0.85
N LYS A 584 2.67 -19.28 -0.04
CA LYS A 584 3.00 -20.64 -0.49
C LYS A 584 2.02 -21.12 -1.57
N ASP A 585 0.72 -20.92 -1.37
CA ASP A 585 -0.31 -21.25 -2.36
C ASP A 585 -0.13 -20.43 -3.64
N PHE A 586 0.13 -19.14 -3.52
CA PHE A 586 0.40 -18.28 -4.67
C PHE A 586 1.60 -18.77 -5.49
N LYS A 587 2.70 -19.14 -4.83
CA LYS A 587 3.87 -19.72 -5.51
C LYS A 587 3.55 -21.03 -6.24
N GLN A 588 2.70 -21.88 -5.69
CA GLN A 588 2.25 -23.11 -6.35
C GLN A 588 1.42 -22.78 -7.59
N ARG A 589 0.49 -21.80 -7.49
CA ARG A 589 -0.31 -21.34 -8.64
C ARG A 589 0.57 -20.74 -9.75
N LEU A 590 1.60 -19.95 -9.38
CA LEU A 590 2.58 -19.43 -10.35
C LEU A 590 3.38 -20.56 -11.01
N SER A 591 3.86 -21.54 -10.22
CA SER A 591 4.59 -22.69 -10.74
C SER A 591 3.78 -23.47 -11.77
N HIS A 592 2.53 -23.76 -11.45
CA HIS A 592 1.62 -24.43 -12.38
C HIS A 592 1.32 -23.60 -13.63
N ARG A 593 1.02 -22.30 -13.46
CA ARG A 593 0.65 -21.42 -14.57
C ARG A 593 1.76 -21.23 -15.60
N TYR A 594 3.00 -21.05 -15.13
CA TYR A 594 4.15 -20.76 -15.98
C TYR A 594 5.04 -22.00 -16.22
N HIS A 595 4.54 -23.21 -15.92
CA HIS A 595 5.20 -24.49 -16.15
C HIS A 595 6.62 -24.58 -15.56
N LEU A 596 6.78 -24.08 -14.31
CA LEU A 596 8.09 -23.98 -13.66
C LEU A 596 8.58 -25.33 -13.07
N GLU A 597 7.74 -26.35 -13.04
CA GLU A 597 8.07 -27.68 -12.49
C GLU A 597 8.95 -28.51 -13.43
N TYR A 598 8.97 -28.18 -14.72
CA TYR A 598 9.64 -28.94 -15.78
C TYR A 598 10.91 -28.25 -16.31
N SER A 599 11.40 -27.22 -15.65
CA SER A 599 12.49 -26.39 -16.17
C SER A 599 13.65 -26.24 -15.20
#